data_0ab77bdbf6060c4cad56642ed6a18960
#
_entry.id   0ab77bdbf6060c4cad56642ed6a18960
#
_cell.length_a   1.000
_cell.length_b   1.000
_cell.length_c   1.000
_cell.angle_alpha   90.00
_cell.angle_beta   90.00
_cell.angle_gamma   90.00
#
_symmetry.space_group_name_H-M   'P 1'
#
loop_
_entity.id
_entity.type
_entity.pdbx_description
1 polymer ?
#
loop_
_entity_poly.entity_id
_entity_poly.type
_entity_poly.pdbx_seq_one_letter_code
_entity_poly.pdbx_strand_id
1 'polypeptide(L)'
;ILVTGATGYIGSHICKALKEKNHWVLATDYNDNQNDISQWCDEYVNIDIRKLNGKYYKVDKIIHVAAKTKVGPSVDEPWDYYDTNVNGTKNVVNAFTCDHFIYCSTGSAFNPGSNAYAATKWGGELITQQFHDKYSLVRFYNVSGNNGFYKFDEEVSHLIRKAARVVNSKGNDHPYMPLFGTDYDTRDGTCIRNYTHIKDIVDGIVRITEADATNQVECLGSPTGVSVREVIYTMKKVSGIDFKVEPLDRRPGDIAISTVPTESKFFRETQTLEDMCRDALEYEK
;
A
#
# COMPACT_ATOMS: atom_id res chain seq x y z
N ILE A 1 -0.88 18.68 -8.95
CA ILE A 1 -0.24 17.64 -8.12
C ILE A 1 0.26 16.54 -9.04
N LEU A 2 1.52 16.14 -8.91
CA LEU A 2 2.07 14.95 -9.59
C LEU A 2 1.83 13.70 -8.73
N VAL A 3 1.30 12.63 -9.35
CA VAL A 3 1.16 11.31 -8.73
C VAL A 3 1.99 10.31 -9.55
N THR A 4 3.00 9.68 -8.94
CA THR A 4 3.76 8.60 -9.57
C THR A 4 3.22 7.24 -9.14
N GLY A 5 3.31 6.21 -9.98
CA GLY A 5 2.68 4.92 -9.73
C GLY A 5 1.14 5.02 -9.82
N ALA A 6 0.68 5.92 -10.70
CA ALA A 6 -0.71 6.37 -10.76
C ALA A 6 -1.69 5.28 -11.23
N THR A 7 -1.25 4.31 -12.01
CA THR A 7 -2.11 3.19 -12.47
C THR A 7 -2.17 2.04 -11.46
N GLY A 8 -1.29 2.07 -10.45
CA GLY A 8 -1.28 1.08 -9.38
C GLY A 8 -2.47 1.19 -8.43
N TYR A 9 -2.63 0.20 -7.55
CA TYR A 9 -3.76 0.11 -6.62
C TYR A 9 -3.94 1.40 -5.79
N ILE A 10 -2.92 1.86 -5.08
CA ILE A 10 -3.02 3.06 -4.23
C ILE A 10 -3.03 4.33 -5.09
N GLY A 11 -2.19 4.41 -6.12
CA GLY A 11 -2.05 5.59 -6.97
C GLY A 11 -3.34 5.95 -7.70
N SER A 12 -4.06 4.98 -8.26
CA SER A 12 -5.32 5.22 -8.95
C SER A 12 -6.42 5.74 -8.02
N HIS A 13 -6.49 5.23 -6.79
CA HIS A 13 -7.41 5.75 -5.78
C HIS A 13 -7.06 7.17 -5.33
N ILE A 14 -5.77 7.51 -5.24
CA ILE A 14 -5.31 8.89 -4.96
C ILE A 14 -5.71 9.82 -6.11
N CYS A 15 -5.45 9.45 -7.37
CA CYS A 15 -5.83 10.24 -8.53
C CYS A 15 -7.33 10.54 -8.51
N LYS A 16 -8.17 9.52 -8.29
CA LYS A 16 -9.63 9.67 -8.16
C LYS A 16 -10.00 10.68 -7.07
N ALA A 17 -9.47 10.50 -5.85
CA ALA A 17 -9.80 11.36 -4.71
C ALA A 17 -9.36 12.81 -4.92
N LEU A 18 -8.20 13.04 -5.56
CA LEU A 18 -7.73 14.38 -5.91
C LEU A 18 -8.64 15.05 -6.94
N LYS A 19 -9.08 14.31 -7.96
CA LYS A 19 -10.02 14.84 -8.97
C LYS A 19 -11.40 15.15 -8.38
N GLU A 20 -11.90 14.33 -7.47
CA GLU A 20 -13.15 14.60 -6.74
C GLU A 20 -13.08 15.90 -5.90
N LYS A 21 -11.86 16.32 -5.53
CA LYS A 21 -11.58 17.60 -4.84
C LYS A 21 -11.16 18.72 -5.78
N ASN A 22 -11.30 18.54 -7.08
CA ASN A 22 -10.99 19.53 -8.14
C ASN A 22 -9.50 19.91 -8.23
N HIS A 23 -8.58 19.06 -7.80
CA HIS A 23 -7.16 19.26 -8.06
C HIS A 23 -6.83 18.96 -9.53
N TRP A 24 -5.86 19.70 -10.06
CA TRP A 24 -5.22 19.34 -11.33
C TRP A 24 -4.19 18.22 -11.08
N VAL A 25 -4.33 17.10 -11.78
CA VAL A 25 -3.56 15.88 -11.57
C VAL A 25 -2.73 15.53 -12.79
N LEU A 26 -1.39 15.56 -12.62
CA LEU A 26 -0.44 14.95 -13.53
C LEU A 26 -0.16 13.53 -13.02
N ALA A 27 -0.53 12.54 -13.80
CA ALA A 27 -0.33 11.14 -13.46
C ALA A 27 0.84 10.55 -14.25
N THR A 28 1.69 9.74 -13.62
CA THR A 28 2.74 9.00 -14.33
C THR A 28 2.89 7.58 -13.82
N ASP A 29 3.12 6.66 -14.75
CA ASP A 29 3.43 5.26 -14.49
C ASP A 29 4.21 4.68 -15.68
N TYR A 30 4.82 3.50 -15.50
CA TYR A 30 5.49 2.77 -16.58
C TYR A 30 4.53 1.88 -17.39
N ASN A 31 3.31 1.68 -16.91
CA ASN A 31 2.27 0.90 -17.58
C ASN A 31 1.42 1.78 -18.51
N ASP A 32 0.89 1.16 -19.57
CA ASP A 32 -0.06 1.80 -20.48
C ASP A 32 -1.46 1.89 -19.84
N ASN A 33 -1.67 2.80 -18.89
CA ASN A 33 -2.97 3.15 -18.29
C ASN A 33 -3.92 1.95 -18.03
N GLN A 34 -3.38 0.84 -17.48
CA GLN A 34 -4.07 -0.44 -17.39
C GLN A 34 -5.42 -0.40 -16.66
N ASN A 35 -5.60 0.51 -15.70
CA ASN A 35 -6.85 0.66 -14.95
C ASN A 35 -7.68 1.86 -15.43
N ASP A 36 -7.43 2.35 -16.63
CA ASP A 36 -8.12 3.49 -17.24
C ASP A 36 -8.35 4.66 -16.26
N ILE A 37 -7.23 5.25 -15.81
CA ILE A 37 -7.27 6.42 -14.91
C ILE A 37 -7.47 7.74 -15.68
N SER A 38 -7.71 7.71 -16.97
CA SER A 38 -7.89 8.91 -17.82
C SER A 38 -8.96 9.84 -17.29
N GLN A 39 -10.01 9.32 -16.69
CA GLN A 39 -11.05 10.11 -16.02
C GLN A 39 -10.61 10.73 -14.69
N TRP A 40 -9.48 10.26 -14.12
CA TRP A 40 -8.96 10.66 -12.82
C TRP A 40 -7.65 11.47 -12.89
N CYS A 41 -7.25 11.92 -14.08
CA CYS A 41 -6.12 12.83 -14.28
C CYS A 41 -6.40 13.82 -15.41
N ASP A 42 -5.70 14.95 -15.39
CA ASP A 42 -5.75 15.94 -16.46
C ASP A 42 -4.70 15.66 -17.53
N GLU A 43 -3.59 15.05 -17.12
CA GLU A 43 -2.50 14.63 -18.01
C GLU A 43 -1.93 13.31 -17.51
N TYR A 44 -1.65 12.39 -18.43
CA TYR A 44 -0.99 11.12 -18.20
C TYR A 44 0.29 11.00 -18.99
N VAL A 45 1.40 10.70 -18.31
CA VAL A 45 2.70 10.48 -18.96
C VAL A 45 3.17 9.07 -18.66
N ASN A 46 3.25 8.24 -19.71
CA ASN A 46 3.82 6.89 -19.60
C ASN A 46 5.36 6.99 -19.54
N ILE A 47 5.90 6.87 -18.34
CA ILE A 47 7.36 6.87 -18.12
C ILE A 47 7.74 6.05 -16.90
N ASP A 48 8.77 5.24 -17.07
CA ASP A 48 9.41 4.52 -15.97
C ASP A 48 10.28 5.50 -15.16
N ILE A 49 10.05 5.59 -13.85
CA ILE A 49 10.82 6.47 -12.95
C ILE A 49 12.32 6.15 -12.96
N ARG A 50 12.73 4.92 -13.29
CA ARG A 50 14.14 4.53 -13.46
C ARG A 50 14.79 5.21 -14.66
N LYS A 51 14.00 5.60 -15.66
CA LYS A 51 14.44 6.22 -16.92
C LYS A 51 14.29 7.75 -16.94
N LEU A 52 13.74 8.34 -15.87
CA LEU A 52 13.67 9.78 -15.74
C LEU A 52 15.09 10.37 -15.76
N ASN A 53 15.31 11.30 -16.71
CA ASN A 53 16.56 12.03 -16.85
C ASN A 53 16.26 13.51 -17.16
N GLY A 54 17.10 14.41 -16.69
CA GLY A 54 16.91 15.85 -16.87
C GLY A 54 15.90 16.48 -15.91
N LYS A 55 15.61 17.75 -16.14
CA LYS A 55 14.63 18.53 -15.38
C LYS A 55 13.38 18.71 -16.23
N TYR A 56 12.22 18.40 -15.66
CA TYR A 56 10.94 18.48 -16.36
C TYR A 56 10.15 19.73 -15.96
N TYR A 57 9.43 19.69 -14.84
CA TYR A 57 8.51 20.73 -14.46
C TYR A 57 8.61 21.07 -12.97
N LYS A 58 8.19 22.31 -12.65
CA LYS A 58 7.76 22.62 -11.30
C LYS A 58 6.30 22.23 -11.16
N VAL A 59 5.99 21.49 -10.08
CA VAL A 59 4.63 21.16 -9.64
C VAL A 59 4.46 21.65 -8.20
N ASP A 60 3.23 21.92 -7.77
CA ASP A 60 3.04 22.36 -6.38
C ASP A 60 3.38 21.24 -5.40
N LYS A 61 2.89 20.03 -5.67
CA LYS A 61 3.08 18.88 -4.77
C LYS A 61 3.33 17.60 -5.55
N ILE A 62 4.09 16.70 -4.94
CA ILE A 62 4.35 15.35 -5.46
C ILE A 62 3.85 14.33 -4.45
N ILE A 63 3.06 13.36 -4.92
CA ILE A 63 2.72 12.15 -4.17
C ILE A 63 3.43 10.99 -4.85
N HIS A 64 4.54 10.55 -4.24
CA HIS A 64 5.39 9.51 -4.79
C HIS A 64 4.98 8.14 -4.28
N VAL A 65 4.22 7.40 -5.11
CA VAL A 65 3.69 6.06 -4.80
C VAL A 65 4.44 4.96 -5.53
N ALA A 66 5.02 5.28 -6.70
CA ALA A 66 5.72 4.32 -7.54
C ALA A 66 6.81 3.56 -6.77
N ALA A 67 6.66 2.24 -6.66
CA ALA A 67 7.61 1.37 -5.99
C ALA A 67 7.36 -0.10 -6.33
N LYS A 68 8.39 -0.95 -6.19
CA LYS A 68 8.22 -2.39 -6.02
C LYS A 68 7.89 -2.69 -4.56
N THR A 69 6.87 -3.53 -4.29
CA THR A 69 6.25 -3.63 -2.96
C THR A 69 6.21 -5.05 -2.36
N LYS A 70 6.48 -6.10 -3.15
CA LYS A 70 6.38 -7.49 -2.69
C LYS A 70 7.62 -7.89 -1.88
N VAL A 71 7.45 -8.33 -0.63
CA VAL A 71 8.55 -8.71 0.26
C VAL A 71 9.28 -9.96 -0.25
N GLY A 72 8.55 -11.03 -0.63
CA GLY A 72 9.15 -12.28 -1.12
C GLY A 72 10.12 -12.04 -2.28
N PRO A 73 9.66 -11.52 -3.43
CA PRO A 73 10.53 -11.23 -4.57
C PRO A 73 11.69 -10.29 -4.26
N SER A 74 11.59 -9.42 -3.24
CA SER A 74 12.69 -8.53 -2.85
C SER A 74 13.91 -9.28 -2.31
N VAL A 75 13.72 -10.50 -1.81
CA VAL A 75 14.81 -11.36 -1.31
C VAL A 75 15.57 -11.98 -2.48
N ASP A 76 14.85 -12.38 -3.51
CA ASP A 76 15.41 -13.05 -4.68
C ASP A 76 16.03 -12.05 -5.69
N GLU A 77 15.41 -10.89 -5.83
CA GLU A 77 15.80 -9.85 -6.80
C GLU A 77 16.09 -8.49 -6.12
N PRO A 78 16.98 -8.41 -5.13
CA PRO A 78 17.15 -7.19 -4.33
C PRO A 78 17.57 -5.98 -5.16
N TRP A 79 18.41 -6.16 -6.18
CA TRP A 79 18.92 -5.06 -6.99
C TRP A 79 17.86 -4.36 -7.82
N ASP A 80 16.82 -5.08 -8.26
CA ASP A 80 15.71 -4.50 -8.98
C ASP A 80 14.84 -3.62 -8.05
N TYR A 81 14.77 -3.99 -6.75
CA TYR A 81 14.16 -3.14 -5.72
C TYR A 81 14.98 -1.90 -5.45
N TYR A 82 16.32 -2.00 -5.37
CA TYR A 82 17.19 -0.84 -5.25
C TYR A 82 17.07 0.09 -6.46
N ASP A 83 17.05 -0.46 -7.67
CA ASP A 83 16.94 0.35 -8.89
C ASP A 83 15.59 1.09 -8.95
N THR A 84 14.50 0.42 -8.62
CA THR A 84 13.17 1.05 -8.66
C THR A 84 12.95 2.00 -7.47
N ASN A 85 13.14 1.51 -6.23
CA ASN A 85 12.72 2.25 -5.04
C ASN A 85 13.72 3.32 -4.60
N VAL A 86 15.02 3.14 -4.87
CA VAL A 86 16.07 4.10 -4.49
C VAL A 86 16.45 4.97 -5.68
N ASN A 87 16.93 4.37 -6.79
CA ASN A 87 17.35 5.15 -7.96
C ASN A 87 16.13 5.83 -8.62
N GLY A 88 14.99 5.14 -8.71
CA GLY A 88 13.75 5.73 -9.20
C GLY A 88 13.31 6.94 -8.38
N THR A 89 13.33 6.85 -7.03
CA THR A 89 13.03 7.98 -6.15
C THR A 89 14.02 9.13 -6.36
N LYS A 90 15.32 8.84 -6.42
CA LYS A 90 16.35 9.85 -6.73
C LYS A 90 16.06 10.55 -8.07
N ASN A 91 15.65 9.81 -9.08
CA ASN A 91 15.34 10.37 -10.39
C ASN A 91 14.13 11.29 -10.34
N VAL A 92 13.05 10.92 -9.61
CA VAL A 92 11.89 11.78 -9.41
C VAL A 92 12.27 13.08 -8.71
N VAL A 93 13.07 13.00 -7.63
CA VAL A 93 13.56 14.16 -6.90
C VAL A 93 14.39 15.09 -7.80
N ASN A 94 15.21 14.55 -8.68
CA ASN A 94 16.03 15.33 -9.61
C ASN A 94 15.25 15.93 -10.77
N ALA A 95 14.22 15.22 -11.24
CA ALA A 95 13.44 15.57 -12.43
C ALA A 95 12.40 16.67 -12.15
N PHE A 96 11.83 16.69 -10.95
CA PHE A 96 10.76 17.62 -10.58
C PHE A 96 11.14 18.46 -9.36
N THR A 97 10.69 19.70 -9.36
CA THR A 97 10.72 20.56 -8.16
C THR A 97 9.31 20.74 -7.62
N CYS A 98 9.15 20.76 -6.31
CA CYS A 98 7.85 20.94 -5.67
C CYS A 98 7.95 21.73 -4.36
N ASP A 99 6.82 22.23 -3.91
CA ASP A 99 6.69 22.93 -2.63
C ASP A 99 6.41 21.93 -1.48
N HIS A 100 5.95 20.69 -1.78
CA HIS A 100 5.76 19.63 -0.78
C HIS A 100 5.90 18.25 -1.45
N PHE A 101 6.83 17.43 -0.93
CA PHE A 101 7.04 16.06 -1.38
C PHE A 101 6.45 15.06 -0.40
N ILE A 102 5.43 14.31 -0.82
CA ILE A 102 4.78 13.27 -0.03
C ILE A 102 5.31 11.91 -0.51
N TYR A 103 6.11 11.25 0.33
CA TYR A 103 6.67 9.93 0.04
C TYR A 103 5.81 8.83 0.67
N CYS A 104 5.18 8.00 -0.14
CA CYS A 104 4.43 6.83 0.31
C CYS A 104 5.40 5.70 0.67
N SER A 105 5.57 5.46 1.96
CA SER A 105 6.46 4.47 2.55
C SER A 105 5.69 3.29 3.16
N THR A 106 6.31 2.55 4.04
CA THR A 106 5.78 1.31 4.62
C THR A 106 6.13 1.20 6.11
N GLY A 107 5.29 0.52 6.89
CA GLY A 107 5.64 0.13 8.26
C GLY A 107 6.90 -0.73 8.35
N SER A 108 7.25 -1.48 7.29
CA SER A 108 8.48 -2.26 7.25
C SER A 108 9.75 -1.41 7.35
N ALA A 109 9.69 -0.12 6.99
CA ALA A 109 10.81 0.81 7.13
C ALA A 109 11.20 1.15 8.58
N PHE A 110 10.43 0.69 9.59
CA PHE A 110 10.87 0.70 10.99
C PHE A 110 11.95 -0.34 11.28
N ASN A 111 12.09 -1.38 10.43
CA ASN A 111 13.15 -2.38 10.51
C ASN A 111 13.80 -2.59 9.14
N PRO A 112 14.62 -1.63 8.66
CA PRO A 112 15.18 -1.64 7.31
C PRO A 112 16.12 -2.81 7.03
N GLY A 113 16.68 -3.44 8.08
CA GLY A 113 17.52 -4.61 7.97
C GLY A 113 16.77 -5.93 7.71
N SER A 114 15.45 -5.93 7.72
CA SER A 114 14.67 -7.17 7.63
C SER A 114 14.65 -7.80 6.22
N ASN A 115 14.66 -6.99 5.17
CA ASN A 115 14.67 -7.42 3.77
C ASN A 115 14.95 -6.24 2.83
N ALA A 116 15.21 -6.53 1.54
CA ALA A 116 15.54 -5.49 0.56
C ALA A 116 14.37 -4.51 0.30
N TYR A 117 13.11 -4.96 0.35
CA TYR A 117 11.98 -4.05 0.26
C TYR A 117 11.98 -3.01 1.38
N ALA A 118 12.14 -3.45 2.64
CA ALA A 118 12.21 -2.54 3.79
C ALA A 118 13.39 -1.56 3.69
N ALA A 119 14.58 -2.07 3.34
CA ALA A 119 15.79 -1.27 3.15
C ALA A 119 15.62 -0.21 2.06
N THR A 120 15.05 -0.59 0.91
CA THR A 120 14.90 0.32 -0.22
C THR A 120 13.81 1.37 0.00
N LYS A 121 12.73 1.05 0.71
CA LYS A 121 11.72 2.03 1.10
C LYS A 121 12.28 3.03 2.11
N TRP A 122 13.06 2.56 3.10
CA TRP A 122 13.78 3.46 4.01
C TRP A 122 14.82 4.32 3.27
N GLY A 123 15.54 3.78 2.28
CA GLY A 123 16.43 4.53 1.41
C GLY A 123 15.74 5.69 0.69
N GLY A 124 14.52 5.46 0.18
CA GLY A 124 13.69 6.51 -0.42
C GLY A 124 13.26 7.60 0.58
N GLU A 125 12.98 7.24 1.83
CA GLU A 125 12.73 8.22 2.90
C GLU A 125 13.95 9.12 3.14
N LEU A 126 15.16 8.53 3.22
CA LEU A 126 16.40 9.29 3.41
C LEU A 126 16.67 10.27 2.25
N ILE A 127 16.45 9.83 1.00
CA ILE A 127 16.56 10.71 -0.17
C ILE A 127 15.56 11.86 -0.05
N THR A 128 14.31 11.58 0.28
CA THR A 128 13.29 12.61 0.45
C THR A 128 13.68 13.65 1.50
N GLN A 129 14.12 13.21 2.67
CA GLN A 129 14.56 14.07 3.77
C GLN A 129 15.80 14.92 3.41
N GLN A 130 16.72 14.37 2.63
CA GLN A 130 17.96 15.04 2.27
C GLN A 130 17.77 16.14 1.21
N PHE A 131 16.80 15.99 0.32
CA PHE A 131 16.67 16.82 -0.88
C PHE A 131 15.42 17.71 -0.89
N HIS A 132 14.52 17.58 0.09
CA HIS A 132 13.34 18.43 0.22
C HIS A 132 13.24 19.06 1.61
N ASP A 133 13.14 20.39 1.67
CA ASP A 133 12.92 21.14 2.91
C ASP A 133 11.49 20.91 3.46
N LYS A 134 10.54 20.64 2.57
CA LYS A 134 9.15 20.39 2.90
C LYS A 134 8.74 19.00 2.39
N TYR A 135 8.58 18.06 3.31
CA TYR A 135 8.21 16.69 3.00
C TYR A 135 7.21 16.12 4.03
N SER A 136 6.60 15.01 3.67
CA SER A 136 5.87 14.12 4.59
C SER A 136 6.16 12.68 4.21
N LEU A 137 6.59 11.87 5.18
CA LEU A 137 6.83 10.44 4.99
C LEU A 137 5.60 9.68 5.48
N VAL A 138 4.89 9.03 4.59
CA VAL A 138 3.63 8.37 4.92
C VAL A 138 3.84 6.87 4.99
N ARG A 139 3.83 6.29 6.19
CA ARG A 139 3.93 4.85 6.41
C ARG A 139 2.56 4.23 6.62
N PHE A 140 2.24 3.22 5.85
CA PHE A 140 1.06 2.38 6.01
C PHE A 140 1.44 0.90 5.93
N TYR A 141 0.53 0.01 6.23
CA TYR A 141 0.79 -1.42 6.40
C TYR A 141 0.04 -2.24 5.35
N ASN A 142 -0.90 -3.10 5.78
CA ASN A 142 -1.66 -3.91 4.85
C ASN A 142 -2.91 -3.14 4.40
N VAL A 143 -2.87 -2.61 3.19
CA VAL A 143 -4.01 -1.91 2.59
C VAL A 143 -4.93 -2.93 1.93
N SER A 144 -6.24 -2.82 2.17
CA SER A 144 -7.26 -3.73 1.65
C SER A 144 -8.52 -2.96 1.23
N GLY A 145 -9.46 -3.68 0.64
CA GLY A 145 -10.70 -3.09 0.13
C GLY A 145 -10.58 -2.59 -1.31
N ASN A 146 -11.67 -2.03 -1.82
CA ASN A 146 -11.75 -1.45 -3.15
C ASN A 146 -12.75 -0.27 -3.11
N ASN A 147 -12.66 0.62 -4.05
CA ASN A 147 -13.60 1.72 -4.23
C ASN A 147 -14.38 1.59 -5.55
N GLY A 148 -14.68 0.36 -5.93
CA GLY A 148 -15.61 0.03 -6.99
C GLY A 148 -15.04 0.03 -8.41
N PHE A 149 -13.73 0.26 -8.62
CA PHE A 149 -13.20 0.37 -9.98
C PHE A 149 -11.86 -0.34 -10.23
N TYR A 150 -11.04 -0.58 -9.20
CA TYR A 150 -9.72 -1.17 -9.39
C TYR A 150 -9.81 -2.68 -9.69
N LYS A 151 -9.14 -3.09 -10.75
CA LYS A 151 -8.99 -4.50 -11.12
C LYS A 151 -7.67 -5.01 -10.61
N PHE A 152 -7.71 -5.97 -9.71
CA PHE A 152 -6.51 -6.62 -9.21
C PHE A 152 -5.94 -7.59 -10.25
N ASP A 153 -4.60 -7.73 -10.25
CA ASP A 153 -3.91 -8.78 -10.97
C ASP A 153 -4.20 -10.17 -10.36
N GLU A 154 -3.84 -11.23 -11.08
CA GLU A 154 -4.11 -12.60 -10.62
C GLU A 154 -3.28 -13.01 -9.40
N GLU A 155 -2.14 -12.36 -9.16
CA GLU A 155 -1.26 -12.71 -8.06
C GLU A 155 -1.74 -12.15 -6.73
N VAL A 156 -2.10 -13.04 -5.79
CA VAL A 156 -2.65 -12.69 -4.47
C VAL A 156 -1.67 -13.00 -3.36
N SER A 157 -1.11 -11.97 -2.75
CA SER A 157 -0.26 -12.09 -1.56
C SER A 157 -0.95 -11.71 -0.25
N HIS A 158 -1.96 -10.84 -0.30
CA HIS A 158 -2.64 -10.31 0.89
C HIS A 158 -3.68 -11.26 1.47
N LEU A 159 -3.71 -11.36 2.82
CA LEU A 159 -4.53 -12.32 3.57
C LEU A 159 -6.03 -12.22 3.25
N ILE A 160 -6.60 -11.01 3.29
CA ILE A 160 -8.04 -10.78 3.06
C ILE A 160 -8.44 -11.23 1.64
N ARG A 161 -7.63 -10.88 0.62
CA ARG A 161 -7.84 -11.32 -0.76
C ARG A 161 -7.74 -12.85 -0.89
N LYS A 162 -6.74 -13.48 -0.24
CA LYS A 162 -6.62 -14.96 -0.22
C LYS A 162 -7.86 -15.62 0.37
N ALA A 163 -8.36 -15.10 1.48
CA ALA A 163 -9.56 -15.62 2.10
C ALA A 163 -10.79 -15.48 1.18
N ALA A 164 -10.92 -14.34 0.48
CA ALA A 164 -11.99 -14.14 -0.50
C ALA A 164 -11.90 -15.12 -1.68
N ARG A 165 -10.70 -15.40 -2.20
CA ARG A 165 -10.50 -16.41 -3.25
C ARG A 165 -10.87 -17.82 -2.80
N VAL A 166 -10.55 -18.19 -1.55
CA VAL A 166 -10.98 -19.48 -0.99
C VAL A 166 -12.51 -19.59 -0.99
N VAL A 167 -13.20 -18.52 -0.60
CA VAL A 167 -14.67 -18.45 -0.63
C VAL A 167 -15.20 -18.56 -2.06
N ASN A 168 -14.67 -17.74 -2.97
CA ASN A 168 -15.20 -17.62 -4.34
C ASN A 168 -14.87 -18.85 -5.21
N SER A 169 -13.78 -19.58 -4.93
CA SER A 169 -13.40 -20.81 -5.63
C SER A 169 -14.32 -22.00 -5.33
N LYS A 170 -15.13 -21.90 -4.27
CA LYS A 170 -16.01 -22.99 -3.79
C LYS A 170 -15.28 -24.34 -3.62
N GLY A 171 -13.99 -24.26 -3.23
CA GLY A 171 -13.17 -25.44 -2.98
C GLY A 171 -12.48 -26.07 -4.21
N ASN A 172 -12.61 -25.48 -5.39
CA ASN A 172 -11.97 -26.02 -6.60
C ASN A 172 -10.47 -25.68 -6.63
N ASP A 173 -10.13 -24.40 -6.90
CA ASP A 173 -8.72 -23.97 -7.07
C ASP A 173 -8.02 -23.66 -5.73
N HIS A 174 -8.80 -23.31 -4.71
CA HIS A 174 -8.32 -22.97 -3.37
C HIS A 174 -9.08 -23.79 -2.31
N PRO A 175 -8.70 -25.05 -2.06
CA PRO A 175 -9.47 -25.98 -1.22
C PRO A 175 -9.48 -25.63 0.27
N TYR A 176 -8.54 -24.81 0.72
CA TYR A 176 -8.44 -24.38 2.12
C TYR A 176 -7.71 -23.05 2.26
N MET A 177 -7.90 -22.39 3.39
CA MET A 177 -7.15 -21.22 3.83
C MET A 177 -5.97 -21.67 4.70
N PRO A 178 -4.71 -21.44 4.29
CA PRO A 178 -3.55 -21.77 5.14
C PRO A 178 -3.45 -20.79 6.31
N LEU A 179 -3.25 -21.31 7.51
CA LEU A 179 -3.03 -20.56 8.75
C LEU A 179 -1.61 -20.83 9.26
N PHE A 180 -0.69 -19.90 9.00
CA PHE A 180 0.73 -20.06 9.34
C PHE A 180 1.02 -19.66 10.80
N GLY A 181 1.35 -20.64 11.62
CA GLY A 181 1.62 -20.48 13.06
C GLY A 181 0.35 -20.25 13.88
N THR A 182 0.23 -21.00 14.95
CA THR A 182 -0.90 -20.94 15.90
C THR A 182 -0.45 -20.81 17.35
N ASP A 183 0.84 -20.56 17.54
CA ASP A 183 1.56 -20.60 18.81
C ASP A 183 2.37 -19.31 19.06
N TYR A 184 2.03 -18.20 18.37
CA TYR A 184 2.62 -16.89 18.64
C TYR A 184 2.14 -16.36 20.01
N ASP A 185 3.00 -15.59 20.65
CA ASP A 185 2.65 -14.85 21.89
C ASP A 185 1.72 -13.67 21.55
N THR A 186 0.45 -14.00 21.31
CA THR A 186 -0.63 -13.08 20.94
C THR A 186 -1.95 -13.57 21.53
N ARG A 187 -3.00 -12.73 21.50
CA ARG A 187 -4.29 -13.03 22.11
C ARG A 187 -4.99 -14.32 21.64
N ASP A 188 -4.66 -14.82 20.45
CA ASP A 188 -5.26 -16.03 19.87
C ASP A 188 -4.25 -17.00 19.25
N GLY A 189 -2.96 -16.76 19.50
CA GLY A 189 -1.87 -17.58 18.97
C GLY A 189 -1.50 -17.29 17.53
N THR A 190 -2.18 -16.38 16.82
CA THR A 190 -1.88 -16.03 15.43
C THR A 190 -1.28 -14.64 15.30
N CYS A 191 -0.58 -14.39 14.19
CA CYS A 191 0.02 -13.08 13.94
C CYS A 191 -1.02 -11.94 13.99
N ILE A 192 -0.64 -10.81 14.60
CA ILE A 192 -1.42 -9.57 14.59
C ILE A 192 -0.81 -8.60 13.58
N ARG A 193 -1.65 -8.04 12.72
CA ARG A 193 -1.25 -7.08 11.68
C ARG A 193 -2.18 -5.89 11.68
N ASN A 194 -1.69 -4.77 11.19
CA ASN A 194 -2.54 -3.65 10.84
C ASN A 194 -3.12 -3.87 9.44
N TYR A 195 -4.45 -3.84 9.34
CA TYR A 195 -5.20 -3.79 8.09
C TYR A 195 -5.98 -2.49 8.04
N THR A 196 -5.88 -1.78 6.94
CA THR A 196 -6.54 -0.50 6.75
C THR A 196 -7.21 -0.46 5.38
N HIS A 197 -8.42 0.06 5.35
CA HIS A 197 -9.14 0.19 4.09
C HIS A 197 -8.51 1.23 3.17
N ILE A 198 -8.50 0.97 1.86
CA ILE A 198 -7.93 1.88 0.86
C ILE A 198 -8.53 3.29 0.93
N LYS A 199 -9.82 3.43 1.21
CA LYS A 199 -10.49 4.73 1.37
C LYS A 199 -9.89 5.56 2.50
N ASP A 200 -9.60 4.93 3.63
CA ASP A 200 -9.05 5.61 4.81
C ASP A 200 -7.58 5.99 4.62
N ILE A 201 -6.80 5.13 3.92
CA ILE A 201 -5.42 5.45 3.51
C ILE A 201 -5.39 6.64 2.57
N VAL A 202 -6.24 6.63 1.55
CA VAL A 202 -6.30 7.70 0.55
C VAL A 202 -6.78 9.02 1.16
N ASP A 203 -7.81 8.99 2.02
CA ASP A 203 -8.26 10.18 2.75
C ASP A 203 -7.13 10.78 3.60
N GLY A 204 -6.38 9.93 4.33
CA GLY A 204 -5.22 10.36 5.11
C GLY A 204 -4.13 11.01 4.25
N ILE A 205 -3.77 10.38 3.10
CA ILE A 205 -2.77 10.93 2.16
C ILE A 205 -3.25 12.27 1.59
N VAL A 206 -4.50 12.38 1.20
CA VAL A 206 -5.05 13.63 0.66
C VAL A 206 -5.07 14.73 1.72
N ARG A 207 -5.43 14.44 2.96
CA ARG A 207 -5.34 15.41 4.07
C ARG A 207 -3.91 15.89 4.33
N ILE A 208 -2.93 14.98 4.29
CA ILE A 208 -1.50 15.34 4.38
C ILE A 208 -1.12 16.23 3.20
N THR A 209 -1.61 15.90 2.00
CA THR A 209 -1.32 16.68 0.79
C THR A 209 -1.93 18.08 0.84
N GLU A 210 -3.12 18.24 1.41
CA GLU A 210 -3.81 19.54 1.55
C GLU A 210 -3.24 20.37 2.71
N ALA A 211 -2.60 19.75 3.69
CA ALA A 211 -1.94 20.42 4.79
C ALA A 211 -0.55 20.97 4.40
N ASP A 212 0.06 21.68 5.34
CA ASP A 212 1.48 22.00 5.28
C ASP A 212 2.33 20.74 5.49
N ALA A 213 3.54 20.75 4.95
CA ALA A 213 4.49 19.66 5.14
C ALA A 213 4.76 19.39 6.63
N THR A 214 4.74 18.12 7.03
CA THR A 214 4.93 17.76 8.44
C THR A 214 6.39 17.63 8.81
N ASN A 215 7.27 17.41 7.83
CA ASN A 215 8.71 17.15 7.99
C ASN A 215 8.99 15.98 8.96
N GLN A 216 8.07 15.00 8.98
CA GLN A 216 8.13 13.84 9.85
C GLN A 216 7.47 12.61 9.23
N VAL A 217 7.50 11.51 9.96
CA VAL A 217 6.80 10.27 9.62
C VAL A 217 5.35 10.35 10.12
N GLU A 218 4.41 10.14 9.20
CA GLU A 218 2.98 10.01 9.46
C GLU A 218 2.56 8.55 9.26
N CYS A 219 2.09 7.90 10.32
CA CYS A 219 1.63 6.51 10.25
C CYS A 219 0.11 6.47 10.04
N LEU A 220 -0.33 5.96 8.89
CA LEU A 220 -1.75 5.78 8.59
C LEU A 220 -2.19 4.35 8.92
N GLY A 221 -3.06 4.22 9.89
CA GLY A 221 -3.61 2.96 10.38
C GLY A 221 -3.91 3.02 11.87
N SER A 222 -4.70 2.07 12.35
CA SER A 222 -5.05 1.96 13.78
C SER A 222 -3.92 1.26 14.57
N PRO A 223 -3.57 1.70 15.76
CA PRO A 223 -2.64 0.99 16.64
C PRO A 223 -3.19 -0.37 17.10
N THR A 224 -4.50 -0.56 17.08
CA THR A 224 -5.15 -1.84 17.39
C THR A 224 -5.08 -2.78 16.21
N GLY A 225 -4.16 -3.69 16.20
CA GLY A 225 -4.03 -4.66 15.11
C GLY A 225 -5.14 -5.74 15.11
N VAL A 226 -5.30 -6.40 13.98
CA VAL A 226 -6.25 -7.51 13.76
C VAL A 226 -5.45 -8.80 13.60
N SER A 227 -5.89 -9.88 14.25
CA SER A 227 -5.25 -11.19 14.13
C SER A 227 -5.65 -11.92 12.84
N VAL A 228 -4.85 -12.91 12.43
CA VAL A 228 -5.19 -13.75 11.27
C VAL A 228 -6.50 -14.52 11.52
N ARG A 229 -6.76 -14.98 12.74
CA ARG A 229 -8.04 -15.66 13.09
C ARG A 229 -9.22 -14.71 13.01
N GLU A 230 -9.08 -13.46 13.45
CA GLU A 230 -10.14 -12.46 13.34
C GLU A 230 -10.49 -12.17 11.87
N VAL A 231 -9.50 -12.09 10.98
CA VAL A 231 -9.75 -11.95 9.53
C VAL A 231 -10.52 -13.16 8.98
N ILE A 232 -10.09 -14.39 9.32
CA ILE A 232 -10.75 -15.62 8.87
C ILE A 232 -12.17 -15.69 9.40
N TYR A 233 -12.38 -15.41 10.68
CA TYR A 233 -13.72 -15.40 11.29
C TYR A 233 -14.64 -14.38 10.63
N THR A 234 -14.14 -13.15 10.41
CA THR A 234 -14.91 -12.10 9.75
C THR A 234 -15.27 -12.48 8.31
N MET A 235 -14.34 -13.08 7.56
CA MET A 235 -14.59 -13.55 6.21
C MET A 235 -15.69 -14.63 6.19
N LYS A 236 -15.65 -15.62 7.10
CA LYS A 236 -16.71 -16.63 7.24
C LYS A 236 -18.06 -15.98 7.57
N LYS A 237 -18.07 -15.03 8.52
CA LYS A 237 -19.30 -14.31 8.92
C LYS A 237 -19.90 -13.53 7.74
N VAL A 238 -19.09 -12.79 7.00
CA VAL A 238 -19.55 -11.91 5.90
C VAL A 238 -20.01 -12.74 4.68
N SER A 239 -19.30 -13.82 4.35
CA SER A 239 -19.63 -14.68 3.22
C SER A 239 -20.78 -15.67 3.52
N GLY A 240 -21.01 -15.99 4.77
CA GLY A 240 -21.91 -17.08 5.18
C GLY A 240 -21.35 -18.48 4.87
N ILE A 241 -20.09 -18.60 4.47
CA ILE A 241 -19.46 -19.86 4.04
C ILE A 241 -18.41 -20.28 5.09
N ASP A 242 -18.57 -21.47 5.64
CA ASP A 242 -17.58 -22.10 6.53
C ASP A 242 -16.56 -22.89 5.71
N PHE A 243 -15.53 -22.18 5.20
CA PHE A 243 -14.45 -22.80 4.44
C PHE A 243 -13.40 -23.45 5.36
N LYS A 244 -12.71 -24.47 4.82
CA LYS A 244 -11.65 -25.18 5.53
C LYS A 244 -10.47 -24.24 5.82
N VAL A 245 -9.96 -24.31 7.06
CA VAL A 245 -8.70 -23.66 7.49
C VAL A 245 -7.71 -24.75 7.86
N GLU A 246 -6.48 -24.64 7.33
CA GLU A 246 -5.44 -25.64 7.58
C GLU A 246 -4.26 -25.00 8.33
N PRO A 247 -4.03 -25.38 9.61
CA PRO A 247 -2.88 -24.93 10.35
C PRO A 247 -1.58 -25.46 9.73
N LEU A 248 -0.62 -24.57 9.56
CA LEU A 248 0.72 -24.85 9.04
C LEU A 248 1.77 -24.27 9.98
N ASP A 249 3.02 -24.71 9.83
CA ASP A 249 4.14 -24.17 10.58
C ASP A 249 4.33 -22.65 10.32
N ARG A 250 5.01 -21.97 11.26
CA ARG A 250 5.36 -20.55 11.09
C ARG A 250 6.19 -20.34 9.82
N ARG A 251 5.90 -19.29 9.09
CA ARG A 251 6.76 -18.88 7.96
C ARG A 251 8.05 -18.26 8.52
N PRO A 252 9.22 -18.55 7.93
CA PRO A 252 10.44 -17.87 8.29
C PRO A 252 10.29 -16.33 8.16
N GLY A 253 10.73 -15.61 9.19
CA GLY A 253 10.68 -14.15 9.23
C GLY A 253 9.36 -13.54 9.67
N ASP A 254 8.28 -14.30 9.88
CA ASP A 254 7.05 -13.75 10.44
C ASP A 254 7.24 -13.36 11.91
N ILE A 255 6.85 -12.13 12.25
CA ILE A 255 6.84 -11.60 13.62
C ILE A 255 5.44 -11.69 14.23
N ALA A 256 5.35 -11.82 15.54
CA ALA A 256 4.06 -11.95 16.23
C ALA A 256 3.13 -10.75 16.01
N ILE A 257 3.65 -9.54 16.17
CA ILE A 257 2.86 -8.30 16.09
C ILE A 257 3.55 -7.29 15.17
N SER A 258 2.78 -6.73 14.23
CA SER A 258 3.20 -5.61 13.37
C SER A 258 2.03 -4.64 13.21
N THR A 259 2.05 -3.58 14.00
CA THR A 259 1.00 -2.56 14.07
C THR A 259 1.58 -1.15 14.00
N VAL A 260 0.73 -0.16 13.83
CA VAL A 260 1.09 1.25 13.84
C VAL A 260 1.57 1.64 15.25
N PRO A 261 2.76 2.22 15.42
CA PRO A 261 3.27 2.59 16.73
C PRO A 261 2.56 3.84 17.30
N THR A 262 2.20 4.79 16.44
CA THR A 262 1.54 6.04 16.80
C THR A 262 0.61 6.45 15.67
N GLU A 263 -0.65 6.69 15.98
CA GLU A 263 -1.65 7.13 15.01
C GLU A 263 -1.39 8.59 14.58
N SER A 264 -1.42 8.84 13.28
CA SER A 264 -1.34 10.18 12.73
C SER A 264 -2.66 10.95 12.94
N LYS A 265 -2.57 12.24 13.25
CA LYS A 265 -3.73 13.14 13.28
C LYS A 265 -4.50 13.23 11.95
N PHE A 266 -3.87 12.82 10.86
CA PHE A 266 -4.48 12.79 9.53
C PHE A 266 -5.25 11.51 9.26
N PHE A 267 -5.03 10.45 10.06
CA PHE A 267 -5.75 9.19 9.93
C PHE A 267 -7.14 9.27 10.56
N ARG A 268 -8.11 8.69 9.90
CA ARG A 268 -9.46 8.44 10.43
C ARG A 268 -9.93 7.08 9.92
N GLU A 269 -10.24 6.19 10.82
CA GLU A 269 -10.79 4.89 10.48
C GLU A 269 -12.31 5.04 10.29
N THR A 270 -12.76 4.89 9.06
CA THR A 270 -14.19 4.99 8.69
C THR A 270 -14.74 3.67 8.16
N GLN A 271 -13.86 2.75 7.76
CA GLN A 271 -14.18 1.46 7.20
C GLN A 271 -13.73 0.33 8.13
N THR A 272 -14.56 -0.66 8.29
CA THR A 272 -14.34 -1.80 9.20
C THR A 272 -13.63 -2.97 8.51
N LEU A 273 -13.19 -3.96 9.28
CA LEU A 273 -12.70 -5.24 8.75
C LEU A 273 -13.80 -5.96 7.95
N GLU A 274 -15.06 -5.83 8.33
CA GLU A 274 -16.18 -6.40 7.58
C GLU A 274 -16.31 -5.76 6.19
N ASP A 275 -16.12 -4.44 6.09
CA ASP A 275 -16.16 -3.73 4.81
C ASP A 275 -15.01 -4.18 3.90
N MET A 276 -13.79 -4.32 4.44
CA MET A 276 -12.65 -4.87 3.70
C MET A 276 -12.92 -6.29 3.18
N CYS A 277 -13.58 -7.15 4.00
CA CYS A 277 -13.94 -8.50 3.60
C CYS A 277 -15.03 -8.52 2.52
N ARG A 278 -16.05 -7.64 2.61
CA ARG A 278 -17.12 -7.53 1.58
C ARG A 278 -16.54 -7.08 0.25
N ASP A 279 -15.71 -6.05 0.27
CA ASP A 279 -15.04 -5.57 -0.94
C ASP A 279 -14.20 -6.67 -1.60
N ALA A 280 -13.43 -7.43 -0.79
CA ALA A 280 -12.63 -8.52 -1.33
C ALA A 280 -13.50 -9.63 -1.95
N LEU A 281 -14.64 -9.98 -1.36
CA LEU A 281 -15.57 -10.96 -1.91
C LEU A 281 -16.19 -10.50 -3.25
N GLU A 282 -16.43 -9.20 -3.39
CA GLU A 282 -17.00 -8.62 -4.60
C GLU A 282 -15.98 -8.55 -5.74
N TYR A 283 -14.73 -8.18 -5.46
CA TYR A 283 -13.72 -7.84 -6.47
C TYR A 283 -12.65 -8.91 -6.69
N GLU A 284 -12.56 -9.95 -5.85
CA GLU A 284 -11.73 -11.13 -6.07
C GLU A 284 -12.55 -12.25 -6.75
N LYS A 285 -12.53 -12.26 -8.04
CA LYS A 285 -13.23 -13.28 -8.84
C LYS A 285 -12.27 -14.25 -9.48
#